data_4ae8e89563f78ed47b9153be8724b9bc
#
_entry.id   4ae8e89563f78ed47b9153be8724b9bc
#
_cell.length_a   1.000
_cell.length_b   1.000
_cell.length_c   1.000
_cell.angle_alpha   90.00
_cell.angle_beta   90.00
_cell.angle_gamma   90.00
#
_symmetry.space_group_name_H-M   'P 1'
#
loop_
_entity.id
_entity.type
_entity.pdbx_description
1 polymer ?
#
loop_
_entity_poly.entity_id
_entity_poly.type
_entity_poly.pdbx_seq_one_letter_code
_entity_poly.pdbx_strand_id
1 'polypeptide(L)'
;VREVSELAYADYIQKELPRHEYLGELVGEKLIYYPTVTREAFRHTGRLTTAIESGKLFEDIGLKPLDPTVDRAMICGSPSMLKETCNILDRQGFEVSPGLGEPGDYVFERAFVE
;
A
#
# COMPACT_ATOMS: atom_id res chain seq x y z
N VAL A 1 -9.84 -2.84 -0.13
CA VAL A 1 -10.90 -3.87 -0.06
C VAL A 1 -12.26 -3.28 -0.42
N ARG A 2 -13.27 -4.11 -0.60
CA ARG A 2 -14.62 -3.69 -0.97
C ARG A 2 -15.44 -3.32 0.26
N GLU A 3 -15.36 -4.11 1.30
CA GLU A 3 -16.13 -3.95 2.53
C GLU A 3 -15.22 -3.95 3.76
N VAL A 4 -15.68 -3.28 4.82
CA VAL A 4 -14.92 -3.18 6.08
C VAL A 4 -14.62 -4.56 6.68
N SER A 5 -15.55 -5.52 6.54
CA SER A 5 -15.35 -6.89 7.03
C SER A 5 -14.18 -7.63 6.39
N GLU A 6 -13.71 -7.17 5.25
CA GLU A 6 -12.56 -7.76 4.55
C GLU A 6 -11.19 -7.26 5.06
N LEU A 7 -11.19 -6.32 6.00
CA LEU A 7 -9.96 -5.81 6.62
C LEU A 7 -9.45 -6.79 7.69
N ALA A 8 -8.92 -7.92 7.22
CA ALA A 8 -8.61 -9.09 8.04
C ALA A 8 -7.60 -8.83 9.17
N TYR A 9 -6.65 -7.94 8.96
CA TYR A 9 -5.57 -7.67 9.92
C TYR A 9 -5.67 -6.30 10.60
N ALA A 10 -6.82 -5.61 10.46
CA ALA A 10 -6.96 -4.25 10.99
C ALA A 10 -6.68 -4.19 12.50
N ASP A 11 -7.31 -5.04 13.28
CA ASP A 11 -7.10 -5.06 14.74
C ASP A 11 -5.68 -5.47 15.12
N TYR A 12 -5.13 -6.46 14.42
CA TYR A 12 -3.75 -6.88 14.66
C TYR A 12 -2.77 -5.73 14.43
N ILE A 13 -2.88 -5.05 13.30
CA ILE A 13 -1.97 -3.96 12.93
C ILE A 13 -2.14 -2.75 13.87
N GLN A 14 -3.38 -2.40 14.22
CA GLN A 14 -3.67 -1.22 15.01
C GLN A 14 -3.50 -1.42 16.50
N LYS A 15 -3.80 -2.60 17.02
CA LYS A 15 -3.88 -2.86 18.47
C LYS A 15 -2.82 -3.82 18.99
N GLU A 16 -2.54 -4.91 18.29
CA GLU A 16 -1.64 -5.96 18.77
C GLU A 16 -0.19 -5.72 18.41
N LEU A 17 0.08 -5.35 17.15
CA LEU A 17 1.45 -5.15 16.68
C LEU A 17 2.19 -4.04 17.43
N PRO A 18 1.58 -2.88 17.75
CA PRO A 18 2.24 -1.85 18.56
C PRO A 18 2.58 -2.31 19.98
N ARG A 19 1.92 -3.34 20.49
CA ARG A 19 2.16 -3.92 21.82
C ARG A 19 3.06 -5.15 21.79
N HIS A 20 3.51 -5.55 20.60
CA HIS A 20 4.39 -6.72 20.47
C HIS A 20 5.69 -6.49 21.22
N GLU A 21 6.13 -7.50 21.98
CA GLU A 21 7.30 -7.41 22.86
C GLU A 21 8.58 -6.97 22.13
N TYR A 22 8.79 -7.49 20.93
CA TYR A 22 10.02 -7.21 20.15
C TYR A 22 9.81 -6.23 18.99
N LEU A 23 8.61 -6.16 18.42
CA LEU A 23 8.33 -5.39 17.22
C LEU A 23 7.63 -4.06 17.50
N GLY A 24 7.00 -3.92 18.66
CA GLY A 24 6.19 -2.74 18.98
C GLY A 24 6.94 -1.43 18.87
N GLU A 25 8.15 -1.36 19.40
CA GLU A 25 8.98 -0.15 19.30
C GLU A 25 9.44 0.13 17.87
N LEU A 26 9.73 -0.93 17.10
CA LEU A 26 10.22 -0.79 15.73
C LEU A 26 9.14 -0.27 14.78
N VAL A 27 7.89 -0.67 14.97
CA VAL A 27 6.78 -0.30 14.09
C VAL A 27 5.98 0.90 14.58
N GLY A 28 5.99 1.19 15.89
CA GLY A 28 5.11 2.19 16.53
C GLY A 28 5.19 3.57 15.92
N GLU A 29 6.37 4.01 15.51
CA GLU A 29 6.59 5.32 14.90
C GLU A 29 6.74 5.29 13.37
N LYS A 30 6.96 4.10 12.80
CA LYS A 30 7.31 3.94 11.39
C LYS A 30 6.17 3.40 10.54
N LEU A 31 5.25 2.63 11.15
CA LEU A 31 4.16 2.00 10.43
C LEU A 31 2.95 2.92 10.35
N ILE A 32 2.49 3.18 9.14
CA ILE A 32 1.25 3.90 8.87
C ILE A 32 0.30 2.93 8.18
N TYR A 33 -0.84 2.67 8.81
CA TYR A 33 -1.88 1.82 8.25
C TYR A 33 -2.96 2.68 7.60
N TYR A 34 -3.16 2.49 6.29
CA TYR A 34 -4.11 3.27 5.51
C TYR A 34 -5.07 2.35 4.75
N PRO A 35 -6.14 1.85 5.38
CA PRO A 35 -7.12 1.02 4.70
C PRO A 35 -8.10 1.86 3.87
N THR A 36 -8.44 1.36 2.68
CA THR A 36 -9.47 1.96 1.82
C THR A 36 -10.58 0.95 1.54
N VAL A 37 -11.82 1.43 1.48
CA VAL A 37 -13.01 0.62 1.24
C VAL A 37 -13.82 1.23 0.11
N THR A 38 -14.25 0.43 -0.87
CA THR A 38 -14.88 0.92 -2.09
C THR A 38 -16.39 0.84 -2.11
N ARG A 39 -17.00 -0.05 -1.31
CA ARG A 39 -18.43 -0.36 -1.43
C ARG A 39 -19.31 -0.01 -0.23
N GLU A 40 -18.74 0.59 0.79
CA GLU A 40 -19.53 1.08 1.93
C GLU A 40 -18.86 2.32 2.55
N ALA A 41 -19.57 3.01 3.42
CA ALA A 41 -19.04 4.18 4.12
C ALA A 41 -17.89 3.80 5.04
N PHE A 42 -16.78 4.55 4.95
CA PHE A 42 -15.59 4.33 5.76
C PHE A 42 -14.78 5.62 5.78
N ARG A 43 -13.85 5.77 6.74
CA ARG A 43 -13.02 6.97 6.84
C ARG A 43 -12.19 7.27 5.57
N HIS A 44 -11.80 6.23 4.83
CA HIS A 44 -11.13 6.37 3.54
C HIS A 44 -11.89 5.53 2.51
N THR A 45 -12.75 6.17 1.74
CA THR A 45 -13.54 5.52 0.69
C THR A 45 -12.91 5.70 -0.68
N GLY A 46 -13.08 4.70 -1.53
CA GLY A 46 -12.58 4.72 -2.90
C GLY A 46 -11.42 3.76 -3.11
N ARG A 47 -10.91 3.77 -4.33
CA ARG A 47 -9.82 2.87 -4.73
C ARG A 47 -8.47 3.42 -4.28
N LEU A 48 -7.60 2.53 -3.83
CA LEU A 48 -6.24 2.90 -3.41
C LEU A 48 -5.47 3.59 -4.54
N THR A 49 -5.60 3.10 -5.77
CA THR A 49 -4.96 3.68 -6.94
C THR A 49 -5.39 5.14 -7.16
N THR A 50 -6.67 5.43 -6.96
CA THR A 50 -7.17 6.81 -7.04
C THR A 50 -6.56 7.69 -5.94
N ALA A 51 -6.44 7.17 -4.72
CA ALA A 51 -5.82 7.90 -3.60
C ALA A 51 -4.35 8.22 -3.87
N ILE A 52 -3.63 7.31 -4.53
CA ILE A 52 -2.23 7.52 -4.91
C ILE A 52 -2.13 8.58 -6.02
N GLU A 53 -2.90 8.43 -7.10
CA GLU A 53 -2.85 9.36 -8.24
C GLU A 53 -3.26 10.79 -7.88
N SER A 54 -4.30 10.93 -7.07
CA SER A 54 -4.81 12.25 -6.66
C SER A 54 -3.94 12.93 -5.60
N GLY A 55 -3.03 12.18 -4.97
CA GLY A 55 -2.24 12.68 -3.85
C GLY A 55 -2.95 12.66 -2.50
N LYS A 56 -4.20 12.21 -2.46
CA LYS A 56 -4.99 12.17 -1.22
C LYS A 56 -4.35 11.28 -0.16
N LEU A 57 -3.78 10.14 -0.55
CA LEU A 57 -3.09 9.25 0.37
C LEU A 57 -2.00 10.00 1.14
N PHE A 58 -1.15 10.72 0.43
CA PHE A 58 0.00 11.41 1.04
C PHE A 58 -0.45 12.60 1.88
N GLU A 59 -1.46 13.31 1.44
CA GLU A 59 -2.07 14.37 2.22
C GLU A 59 -2.65 13.85 3.54
N ASP A 60 -3.38 12.74 3.49
CA ASP A 60 -4.01 12.13 4.67
C ASP A 60 -2.98 11.61 5.70
N ILE A 61 -1.85 11.08 5.24
CA ILE A 61 -0.81 10.56 6.13
C ILE A 61 0.29 11.57 6.45
N GLY A 62 0.22 12.77 5.89
CA GLY A 62 1.18 13.83 6.18
C GLY A 62 2.57 13.63 5.61
N LEU A 63 2.69 12.92 4.49
CA LEU A 63 3.95 12.67 3.81
C LEU A 63 3.98 13.31 2.43
N LYS A 64 5.19 13.47 1.89
CA LYS A 64 5.38 13.92 0.52
C LYS A 64 4.92 12.85 -0.47
N PRO A 65 4.56 13.22 -1.71
CA PRO A 65 4.29 12.24 -2.76
C PRO A 65 5.45 11.26 -2.96
N LEU A 66 5.16 10.10 -3.55
CA LEU A 66 6.16 9.08 -3.82
C LEU A 66 7.31 9.62 -4.67
N ASP A 67 8.53 9.30 -4.26
CA ASP A 67 9.77 9.73 -4.92
C ASP A 67 10.64 8.49 -5.16
N PRO A 68 10.93 8.13 -6.43
CA PRO A 68 11.70 6.91 -6.74
C PRO A 68 13.13 6.95 -6.21
N THR A 69 13.66 8.12 -5.84
CA THR A 69 15.00 8.22 -5.29
C THR A 69 15.08 7.77 -3.82
N VAL A 70 13.98 7.80 -3.08
CA VAL A 70 13.95 7.49 -1.65
C VAL A 70 12.93 6.44 -1.26
N ASP A 71 11.88 6.25 -2.06
CA ASP A 71 10.78 5.34 -1.74
C ASP A 71 10.87 4.03 -2.51
N ARG A 72 10.33 2.97 -1.92
CA ARG A 72 10.24 1.64 -2.54
C ARG A 72 8.82 1.13 -2.36
N ALA A 73 8.34 0.36 -3.33
CA ALA A 73 6.99 -0.17 -3.30
C ALA A 73 6.96 -1.69 -3.44
N MET A 74 6.06 -2.30 -2.71
CA MET A 74 5.75 -3.73 -2.82
C MET A 74 4.25 -3.84 -3.06
N ILE A 75 3.86 -4.42 -4.20
CA ILE A 75 2.46 -4.50 -4.60
C ILE A 75 2.01 -5.95 -4.68
N CYS A 76 0.83 -6.20 -4.12
CA CYS A 76 0.19 -7.50 -4.19
C CYS A 76 -1.30 -7.29 -4.46
N GLY A 77 -1.86 -8.05 -5.38
CA GLY A 77 -3.28 -7.91 -5.71
C GLY A 77 -3.68 -8.72 -6.93
N SER A 78 -4.90 -8.45 -7.40
CA SER A 78 -5.41 -9.05 -8.64
C SER A 78 -4.65 -8.55 -9.86
N PRO A 79 -4.72 -9.24 -11.01
CA PRO A 79 -4.06 -8.79 -12.23
C PRO A 79 -4.42 -7.36 -12.65
N SER A 80 -5.69 -6.96 -12.52
CA SER A 80 -6.11 -5.60 -12.88
C SER A 80 -5.53 -4.55 -11.93
N MET A 81 -5.51 -4.81 -10.63
CA MET A 81 -4.90 -3.92 -9.64
C MET A 81 -3.39 -3.79 -9.87
N LEU A 82 -2.71 -4.90 -10.13
CA LEU A 82 -1.27 -4.88 -10.41
C LEU A 82 -0.97 -4.03 -11.64
N LYS A 83 -1.70 -4.24 -12.73
CA LYS A 83 -1.53 -3.48 -13.97
C LYS A 83 -1.72 -1.98 -13.73
N GLU A 84 -2.77 -1.61 -13.06
CA GLU A 84 -3.09 -0.20 -12.78
C GLU A 84 -2.02 0.45 -11.89
N THR A 85 -1.61 -0.23 -10.82
CA THR A 85 -0.60 0.28 -9.89
C THR A 85 0.78 0.37 -10.54
N CYS A 86 1.18 -0.65 -11.30
CA CYS A 86 2.44 -0.61 -12.03
C CYS A 86 2.48 0.56 -13.01
N ASN A 87 1.38 0.82 -13.74
CA ASN A 87 1.32 1.95 -14.65
C ASN A 87 1.50 3.29 -13.92
N ILE A 88 0.92 3.43 -12.74
CA ILE A 88 1.09 4.63 -11.91
C ILE A 88 2.55 4.82 -11.52
N LEU A 89 3.18 3.77 -10.99
CA LEU A 89 4.57 3.82 -10.57
C LEU A 89 5.53 4.08 -11.73
N ASP A 90 5.31 3.43 -12.88
CA ASP A 90 6.12 3.64 -14.08
C ASP A 90 6.05 5.10 -14.55
N ARG A 91 4.86 5.71 -14.52
CA ARG A 91 4.69 7.11 -14.89
C ARG A 91 5.37 8.08 -13.91
N GLN A 92 5.56 7.65 -12.68
CA GLN A 92 6.24 8.45 -11.65
C GLN A 92 7.75 8.23 -11.62
N GLY A 93 8.28 7.42 -12.54
CA GLY A 93 9.71 7.20 -12.67
C GLY A 93 10.28 6.02 -11.88
N PHE A 94 9.41 5.20 -11.28
CA PHE A 94 9.84 3.97 -10.61
C PHE A 94 10.16 2.89 -11.64
N GLU A 95 11.23 2.16 -11.42
CA GLU A 95 11.63 1.04 -12.27
C GLU A 95 11.34 -0.29 -11.58
N VAL A 96 10.63 -1.19 -12.28
CA VAL A 96 10.30 -2.51 -11.74
C VAL A 96 11.56 -3.37 -11.59
N SER A 97 11.64 -4.16 -10.51
CA SER A 97 12.67 -5.18 -10.38
C SER A 97 12.50 -6.22 -11.49
N PRO A 98 13.57 -6.56 -12.25
CA PRO A 98 13.47 -7.52 -13.34
C PRO A 98 13.25 -8.96 -12.87
N GLY A 99 13.57 -9.28 -11.62
CA GLY A 99 13.38 -10.62 -11.10
C GLY A 99 13.76 -10.74 -9.64
N LEU A 100 13.55 -11.94 -9.09
CA LEU A 100 13.82 -12.23 -7.69
C LEU A 100 15.30 -11.99 -7.34
N GLY A 101 15.52 -11.20 -6.31
CA GLY A 101 16.88 -10.88 -5.85
C GLY A 101 17.60 -9.81 -6.67
N GLU A 102 16.97 -9.26 -7.70
CA GLU A 102 17.54 -8.18 -8.51
C GLU A 102 17.02 -6.81 -8.06
N PRO A 103 17.86 -5.76 -8.08
CA PRO A 103 17.46 -4.45 -7.61
C PRO A 103 16.41 -3.79 -8.51
N GLY A 104 15.54 -2.99 -7.91
CA GLY A 104 14.52 -2.21 -8.57
C GLY A 104 13.85 -1.30 -7.56
N ASP A 105 12.99 -0.40 -8.05
CA ASP A 105 12.28 0.54 -7.19
C ASP A 105 10.97 -0.04 -6.68
N TYR A 106 10.42 -1.02 -7.37
CA TYR A 106 9.25 -1.75 -6.88
C TYR A 106 9.23 -3.20 -7.34
N VAL A 107 8.48 -4.01 -6.60
CA VAL A 107 8.20 -5.42 -6.92
C VAL A 107 6.70 -5.66 -6.85
N PHE A 108 6.21 -6.66 -7.57
CA PHE A 108 4.81 -7.05 -7.50
C PHE A 108 4.65 -8.56 -7.44
N GLU A 109 3.56 -8.99 -6.84
CA GLU A 109 3.19 -10.40 -6.75
C GLU A 109 1.69 -10.57 -7.00
N ARG A 110 1.32 -11.53 -7.82
CA ARG A 110 -0.08 -11.83 -8.10
C ARG A 110 -0.69 -12.60 -6.93
N ALA A 111 -1.71 -12.01 -6.30
CA ALA A 111 -2.42 -12.65 -5.19
C ALA A 111 -3.59 -13.51 -5.67
N PHE A 112 -4.22 -13.13 -6.78
CA PHE A 112 -5.43 -13.77 -7.29
C PHE A 112 -5.34 -14.05 -8.78
N VAL A 113 -6.13 -15.00 -9.23
CA VAL A 113 -6.35 -15.28 -10.65
C VAL A 113 -7.76 -14.78 -11.00
N GLU A 114 -7.83 -13.88 -11.95
CA GLU A 114 -9.10 -13.37 -12.47
C GLU A 114 -9.70 -14.31 -13.52
#